data_9e384255024fbb729646cbb1c95897e6
#
_entry.id   9e384255024fbb729646cbb1c95897e6
#
_cell.length_a   1.000
_cell.length_b   1.000
_cell.length_c   1.000
_cell.angle_alpha   90.00
_cell.angle_beta   90.00
_cell.angle_gamma   90.00
#
_symmetry.space_group_name_H-M   'P 1'
#
loop_
_entity.id
_entity.type
_entity.pdbx_description
1 polymer ?
#
loop_
_entity_poly.entity_id
_entity_poly.type
_entity_poly.pdbx_seq_one_letter_code
_entity_poly.pdbx_strand_id
1 'polypeptide(L)'
;MGRAFTLQIGSMKKVIIIGGGGYVGSELTRILLEQGYKVVVYDLFIYGNTLPKNQNLEIVNGDIRNIDLLNKTIKDVDNLIHLACISNDPSFDLNPDLGKSINFDPFEDLVKISKENGVKRFIYASSSSVYGIKSETNVDETFSLQPL
;
A
#
# COMPACT_ATOMS: atom_id res chain seq x y z
N MET A 1 -5.58 -9.64 -41.28
CA MET A 1 -4.27 -8.99 -40.99
C MET A 1 -4.28 -8.60 -39.51
N GLY A 2 -3.70 -9.45 -38.67
CA GLY A 2 -3.58 -9.20 -37.23
C GLY A 2 -2.46 -8.21 -36.94
N ARG A 3 -2.77 -7.10 -36.28
CA ARG A 3 -1.75 -6.22 -35.74
C ARG A 3 -1.09 -6.93 -34.54
N ALA A 4 0.15 -7.37 -34.72
CA ALA A 4 1.00 -7.77 -33.63
C ALA A 4 1.20 -6.56 -32.70
N PHE A 5 0.68 -6.61 -31.49
CA PHE A 5 1.05 -5.68 -30.43
C PHE A 5 2.50 -5.98 -30.04
N THR A 6 3.42 -5.21 -30.58
CA THR A 6 4.79 -5.20 -30.09
C THR A 6 4.76 -4.54 -28.71
N LEU A 7 4.79 -5.34 -27.66
CA LEU A 7 5.06 -4.85 -26.31
C LEU A 7 6.42 -4.14 -26.36
N GLN A 8 6.42 -2.81 -26.28
CA GLN A 8 7.63 -2.08 -25.95
C GLN A 8 8.10 -2.61 -24.60
N ILE A 9 9.28 -3.25 -24.60
CA ILE A 9 10.01 -3.64 -23.41
C ILE A 9 10.57 -2.35 -22.78
N GLY A 10 9.67 -1.51 -22.24
CA GLY A 10 10.01 -0.53 -21.24
C GLY A 10 10.36 -1.30 -19.96
N SER A 11 11.36 -0.85 -19.22
CA SER A 11 11.76 -1.46 -17.95
C SER A 11 10.52 -1.84 -17.13
N MET A 12 10.44 -3.12 -16.69
CA MET A 12 9.32 -3.59 -15.86
C MET A 12 9.18 -2.66 -14.66
N LYS A 13 8.00 -2.04 -14.53
CA LYS A 13 7.73 -1.13 -13.42
C LYS A 13 7.80 -1.90 -12.11
N LYS A 14 8.55 -1.36 -11.15
CA LYS A 14 8.66 -1.91 -9.81
C LYS A 14 7.64 -1.20 -8.90
N VAL A 15 6.82 -2.00 -8.24
CA VAL A 15 5.77 -1.52 -7.32
C VAL A 15 6.05 -2.03 -5.92
N ILE A 16 6.06 -1.16 -4.93
CA ILE A 16 6.03 -1.58 -3.53
C ILE A 16 4.62 -1.47 -2.96
N ILE A 17 4.20 -2.50 -2.21
CA ILE A 17 2.95 -2.51 -1.46
C ILE A 17 3.31 -2.59 0.03
N ILE A 18 3.10 -1.51 0.76
CA ILE A 18 3.23 -1.47 2.21
C ILE A 18 1.90 -1.93 2.80
N GLY A 19 1.91 -3.01 3.59
CA GLY A 19 0.70 -3.73 3.99
C GLY A 19 0.27 -4.79 2.97
N GLY A 20 1.22 -5.26 2.13
CA GLY A 20 0.93 -6.20 1.05
C GLY A 20 0.65 -7.64 1.51
N GLY A 21 0.92 -7.98 2.77
CA GLY A 21 0.55 -9.27 3.39
C GLY A 21 -0.89 -9.31 3.93
N GLY A 22 -1.59 -8.18 3.95
CA GLY A 22 -2.99 -8.09 4.37
C GLY A 22 -3.98 -8.61 3.31
N TYR A 23 -5.28 -8.57 3.62
CA TYR A 23 -6.35 -9.09 2.76
C TYR A 23 -6.34 -8.46 1.36
N VAL A 24 -6.42 -7.14 1.28
CA VAL A 24 -6.40 -6.41 0.00
C VAL A 24 -5.03 -6.51 -0.67
N GLY A 25 -3.95 -6.37 0.12
CA GLY A 25 -2.58 -6.35 -0.38
C GLY A 25 -2.15 -7.65 -1.02
N SER A 26 -2.56 -8.81 -0.47
CA SER A 26 -2.22 -10.13 -1.03
C SER A 26 -2.87 -10.36 -2.38
N GLU A 27 -4.14 -9.98 -2.55
CA GLU A 27 -4.83 -10.09 -3.84
C GLU A 27 -4.27 -9.11 -4.87
N LEU A 28 -4.00 -7.87 -4.48
CA LEU A 28 -3.35 -6.88 -5.35
C LEU A 28 -1.97 -7.35 -5.80
N THR A 29 -1.19 -7.95 -4.90
CA THR A 29 0.12 -8.54 -5.21
C THR A 29 -0.01 -9.60 -6.30
N ARG A 30 -0.99 -10.53 -6.18
CA ARG A 30 -1.24 -11.57 -7.18
C ARG A 30 -1.55 -10.97 -8.55
N ILE A 31 -2.48 -10.00 -8.61
CA ILE A 31 -2.90 -9.34 -9.85
C ILE A 31 -1.72 -8.62 -10.52
N LEU A 32 -0.90 -7.89 -9.76
CA LEU A 32 0.24 -7.17 -10.32
C LEU A 32 1.32 -8.12 -10.86
N LEU A 33 1.57 -9.23 -10.19
CA LEU A 33 2.49 -10.27 -10.67
C LEU A 33 1.99 -10.91 -11.98
N GLU A 34 0.69 -11.18 -12.10
CA GLU A 34 0.07 -11.70 -13.33
C GLU A 34 0.17 -10.71 -14.50
N GLN A 35 0.17 -9.41 -14.20
CA GLN A 35 0.37 -8.35 -15.18
C GLN A 35 1.84 -8.07 -15.50
N GLY A 36 2.77 -8.84 -14.93
CA GLY A 36 4.20 -8.75 -15.22
C GLY A 36 4.95 -7.63 -14.49
N TYR A 37 4.39 -7.09 -13.40
CA TYR A 37 5.11 -6.13 -12.55
C TYR A 37 6.15 -6.84 -11.68
N LYS A 38 7.22 -6.13 -11.32
CA LYS A 38 8.05 -6.50 -10.17
C LYS A 38 7.41 -5.93 -8.92
N VAL A 39 7.12 -6.79 -7.95
CA VAL A 39 6.41 -6.40 -6.74
C VAL A 39 7.31 -6.59 -5.52
N VAL A 40 7.39 -5.59 -4.69
CA VAL A 40 7.96 -5.65 -3.34
C VAL A 40 6.79 -5.59 -2.36
N VAL A 41 6.69 -6.56 -1.48
CA VAL A 41 5.75 -6.52 -0.37
C VAL A 41 6.50 -6.23 0.91
N TYR A 42 6.11 -5.16 1.59
CA TYR A 42 6.60 -4.77 2.90
C TYR A 42 5.48 -4.91 3.92
N ASP A 43 5.62 -5.81 4.88
CA ASP A 43 4.56 -6.12 5.84
C ASP A 43 5.16 -6.71 7.13
N LEU A 44 4.45 -6.60 8.25
CA LEU A 44 4.79 -7.28 9.50
C LEU A 44 4.45 -8.78 9.46
N PHE A 45 3.56 -9.21 8.57
CA PHE A 45 3.05 -10.58 8.46
C PHE A 45 2.53 -11.15 9.78
N ILE A 46 1.82 -10.33 10.57
CA ILE A 46 1.24 -10.72 11.87
C ILE A 46 0.36 -11.96 11.75
N TYR A 47 -0.37 -12.07 10.63
CA TYR A 47 -1.27 -13.20 10.34
C TYR A 47 -0.65 -14.28 9.46
N GLY A 48 0.68 -14.26 9.32
CA GLY A 48 1.41 -15.18 8.44
C GLY A 48 1.56 -14.64 7.02
N ASN A 49 2.32 -15.38 6.21
CA ASN A 49 2.60 -15.03 4.82
C ASN A 49 1.93 -16.05 3.89
N THR A 50 0.93 -15.61 3.14
CA THR A 50 0.16 -16.39 2.17
C THR A 50 0.51 -16.05 0.71
N LEU A 51 1.51 -15.19 0.49
CA LEU A 51 1.89 -14.73 -0.84
C LEU A 51 2.47 -15.85 -1.70
N PRO A 52 2.27 -15.81 -3.03
CA PRO A 52 2.75 -16.85 -3.93
C PRO A 52 4.28 -16.80 -4.06
N LYS A 53 4.89 -17.94 -4.35
CA LYS A 53 6.29 -17.98 -4.79
C LYS A 53 6.36 -17.45 -6.23
N ASN A 54 7.07 -16.36 -6.47
CA ASN A 54 7.24 -15.76 -7.79
C ASN A 54 8.61 -15.09 -7.89
N GLN A 55 9.29 -15.25 -9.02
CA GLN A 55 10.61 -14.63 -9.25
C GLN A 55 10.59 -13.11 -9.29
N ASN A 56 9.41 -12.50 -9.56
CA ASN A 56 9.19 -11.06 -9.59
C ASN A 56 8.65 -10.52 -8.26
N LEU A 57 8.57 -11.35 -7.21
CA LEU A 57 8.12 -10.97 -5.88
C LEU A 57 9.29 -10.94 -4.91
N GLU A 58 9.50 -9.80 -4.30
CA GLU A 58 10.38 -9.60 -3.15
C GLU A 58 9.52 -9.41 -1.90
N ILE A 59 9.86 -10.11 -0.82
CA ILE A 59 9.14 -10.03 0.46
C ILE A 59 10.07 -9.48 1.52
N VAL A 60 9.67 -8.38 2.15
CA VAL A 60 10.38 -7.73 3.25
C VAL A 60 9.50 -7.75 4.48
N ASN A 61 9.93 -8.48 5.52
CA ASN A 61 9.29 -8.42 6.83
C ASN A 61 9.78 -7.16 7.54
N GLY A 62 8.87 -6.21 7.77
CA GLY A 62 9.23 -4.94 8.37
C GLY A 62 8.03 -4.19 8.96
N ASP A 63 8.32 -3.42 10.00
CA ASP A 63 7.38 -2.50 10.61
C ASP A 63 7.40 -1.16 9.89
N ILE A 64 6.24 -0.56 9.60
CA ILE A 64 6.14 0.75 8.93
C ILE A 64 6.86 1.86 9.70
N ARG A 65 7.03 1.71 10.99
CA ARG A 65 7.78 2.64 11.87
C ARG A 65 9.29 2.54 11.71
N ASN A 66 9.78 1.50 11.02
CA ASN A 66 11.20 1.35 10.71
C ASN A 66 11.55 2.09 9.41
N ILE A 67 11.70 3.41 9.53
CA ILE A 67 11.97 4.30 8.39
C ILE A 67 13.28 3.97 7.69
N ASP A 68 14.30 3.53 8.41
CA ASP A 68 15.59 3.14 7.81
C ASP A 68 15.47 1.92 6.91
N LEU A 69 14.70 0.91 7.32
CA LEU A 69 14.43 -0.27 6.51
C LEU A 69 13.54 0.09 5.31
N LEU A 70 12.51 0.89 5.52
CA LEU A 70 11.65 1.40 4.45
C LEU A 70 12.46 2.18 3.41
N ASN A 71 13.32 3.10 3.83
CA ASN A 71 14.15 3.90 2.95
C ASN A 71 15.08 3.03 2.08
N LYS A 72 15.58 1.94 2.62
CA LYS A 72 16.38 0.95 1.86
C LYS A 72 15.52 0.17 0.86
N THR A 73 14.30 -0.17 1.26
CA THR A 73 13.39 -1.01 0.46
C THR A 73 12.74 -0.25 -0.69
N ILE A 74 12.51 1.06 -0.54
CA ILE A 74 11.88 1.94 -1.55
C ILE A 74 12.83 2.27 -2.72
N LYS A 75 14.11 1.96 -2.64
CA LYS A 75 15.07 2.24 -3.71
C LYS A 75 14.67 1.56 -5.01
N ASP A 76 14.78 2.33 -6.11
CA ASP A 76 14.44 1.89 -7.47
C ASP A 76 12.97 1.45 -7.66
N VAL A 77 12.07 1.96 -6.83
CA VAL A 77 10.63 1.73 -6.92
C VAL A 77 9.98 2.85 -7.74
N ASP A 78 9.18 2.47 -8.74
CA ASP A 78 8.44 3.45 -9.55
C ASP A 78 7.14 3.91 -8.86
N ASN A 79 6.41 2.97 -8.22
CA ASN A 79 5.11 3.24 -7.62
C ASN A 79 5.03 2.64 -6.23
N LEU A 80 4.45 3.38 -5.30
CA LEU A 80 4.20 2.95 -3.94
C LEU A 80 2.70 2.94 -3.66
N ILE A 81 2.23 1.82 -3.10
CA ILE A 81 0.85 1.66 -2.64
C ILE A 81 0.89 1.41 -1.14
N HIS A 82 0.26 2.30 -0.38
CA HIS A 82 0.21 2.25 1.08
C HIS A 82 -1.14 1.74 1.56
N LEU A 83 -1.14 0.51 2.10
CA LEU A 83 -2.30 -0.19 2.64
C LEU A 83 -2.14 -0.56 4.13
N ALA A 84 -0.94 -0.39 4.70
CA ALA A 84 -0.69 -0.78 6.08
C ALA A 84 -1.45 0.13 7.03
N CYS A 85 -2.33 -0.43 7.82
CA CYS A 85 -3.06 0.29 8.87
C CYS A 85 -3.70 -0.69 9.87
N ILE A 86 -4.05 -0.17 11.04
CA ILE A 86 -5.07 -0.76 11.91
C ILE A 86 -6.40 -0.24 11.38
N SER A 87 -7.17 -1.12 10.70
CA SER A 87 -8.21 -0.73 9.73
C SER A 87 -9.64 -0.65 10.28
N ASN A 88 -9.87 -0.97 11.56
CA ASN A 88 -11.21 -0.92 12.14
C ASN A 88 -11.21 -0.24 13.50
N ASP A 89 -12.30 0.46 13.80
CA ASP A 89 -12.46 1.25 15.00
C ASP A 89 -12.29 0.42 16.29
N PRO A 90 -12.90 -0.78 16.45
CA PRO A 90 -12.69 -1.60 17.64
C PRO A 90 -11.22 -1.97 17.90
N SER A 91 -10.46 -2.24 16.86
CA SER A 91 -9.02 -2.54 17.01
C SER A 91 -8.21 -1.30 17.35
N PHE A 92 -8.60 -0.14 16.82
CA PHE A 92 -7.99 1.14 17.16
C PHE A 92 -8.27 1.51 18.62
N ASP A 93 -9.51 1.34 19.09
CA ASP A 93 -9.95 1.67 20.45
C ASP A 93 -9.28 0.82 21.53
N LEU A 94 -8.86 -0.40 21.19
CA LEU A 94 -8.10 -1.26 22.12
C LEU A 94 -6.76 -0.64 22.54
N ASN A 95 -6.12 0.10 21.65
CA ASN A 95 -4.87 0.81 21.93
C ASN A 95 -4.68 1.99 20.95
N PRO A 96 -5.28 3.15 21.25
CA PRO A 96 -5.19 4.32 20.36
C PRO A 96 -3.77 4.82 20.10
N ASP A 97 -2.88 4.72 21.09
CA ASP A 97 -1.48 5.13 20.94
C ASP A 97 -0.74 4.24 19.92
N LEU A 98 -0.98 2.93 20.00
CA LEU A 98 -0.47 1.99 19.00
C LEU A 98 -1.07 2.29 17.62
N GLY A 99 -2.38 2.52 17.56
CA GLY A 99 -3.09 2.89 16.34
C GLY A 99 -2.49 4.13 15.71
N LYS A 100 -2.31 5.19 16.48
CA LYS A 100 -1.68 6.43 16.03
C LYS A 100 -0.24 6.20 15.56
N SER A 101 0.56 5.43 16.30
CA SER A 101 1.96 5.15 15.95
C SER A 101 2.12 4.40 14.62
N ILE A 102 1.09 3.68 14.17
CA ILE A 102 1.11 2.91 12.92
C ILE A 102 0.42 3.69 11.79
N ASN A 103 -0.76 4.28 12.05
CA ASN A 103 -1.58 4.87 11.00
C ASN A 103 -1.20 6.32 10.68
N PHE A 104 -0.62 7.05 11.62
CA PHE A 104 -0.40 8.49 11.50
C PHE A 104 1.08 8.89 11.58
N ASP A 105 1.76 8.53 12.65
CA ASP A 105 3.09 9.06 12.94
C ASP A 105 4.13 8.79 11.83
N PRO A 106 4.19 7.60 11.17
CA PRO A 106 5.19 7.33 10.14
C PRO A 106 4.82 7.90 8.75
N PHE A 107 3.62 8.46 8.58
CA PHE A 107 3.12 8.83 7.26
C PHE A 107 3.92 9.95 6.60
N GLU A 108 4.26 11.00 7.34
CA GLU A 108 5.03 12.14 6.82
C GLU A 108 6.43 11.68 6.36
N ASP A 109 7.12 10.88 7.19
CA ASP A 109 8.42 10.33 6.85
C ASP A 109 8.35 9.39 5.64
N LEU A 110 7.31 8.56 5.55
CA LEU A 110 7.09 7.68 4.40
C LEU A 110 6.93 8.50 3.10
N VAL A 111 6.14 9.57 3.12
CA VAL A 111 5.97 10.44 1.96
C VAL A 111 7.29 11.11 1.59
N LYS A 112 8.04 11.60 2.57
CA LYS A 112 9.34 12.24 2.39
C LYS A 112 10.35 11.31 1.74
N ILE A 113 10.58 10.12 2.31
CA ILE A 113 11.52 9.15 1.75
C ILE A 113 11.09 8.64 0.38
N SER A 114 9.79 8.52 0.11
CA SER A 114 9.27 8.16 -1.20
C SER A 114 9.65 9.20 -2.25
N LYS A 115 9.50 10.48 -1.92
CA LYS A 115 9.88 11.60 -2.79
C LYS A 115 11.39 11.66 -3.01
N GLU A 116 12.18 11.50 -1.96
CA GLU A 116 13.65 11.51 -2.00
C GLU A 116 14.20 10.36 -2.85
N ASN A 117 13.55 9.19 -2.86
CA ASN A 117 13.91 8.03 -3.68
C ASN A 117 13.31 8.06 -5.10
N GLY A 118 12.62 9.14 -5.49
CA GLY A 118 12.13 9.32 -6.85
C GLY A 118 10.90 8.47 -7.21
N VAL A 119 10.09 8.05 -6.22
CA VAL A 119 8.81 7.39 -6.46
C VAL A 119 7.91 8.29 -7.30
N LYS A 120 7.48 7.79 -8.46
CA LYS A 120 6.70 8.57 -9.44
C LYS A 120 5.24 8.69 -9.07
N ARG A 121 4.69 7.68 -8.38
CA ARG A 121 3.29 7.66 -7.94
C ARG A 121 3.19 7.06 -6.54
N PHE A 122 2.62 7.83 -5.63
CA PHE A 122 2.24 7.41 -4.29
C PHE A 122 0.71 7.25 -4.25
N ILE A 123 0.23 6.06 -3.90
CA ILE A 123 -1.19 5.75 -3.76
C ILE A 123 -1.46 5.41 -2.30
N TYR A 124 -2.36 6.13 -1.69
CA TYR A 124 -2.80 5.91 -0.31
C TYR A 124 -4.27 5.48 -0.30
N ALA A 125 -4.54 4.31 0.27
CA ALA A 125 -5.91 3.87 0.52
C ALA A 125 -6.43 4.61 1.76
N SER A 126 -7.10 5.73 1.54
CA SER A 126 -7.76 6.50 2.59
C SER A 126 -8.96 5.72 3.16
N SER A 127 -9.85 6.39 3.88
CA SER A 127 -10.97 5.77 4.57
C SER A 127 -12.31 6.33 4.09
N SER A 128 -13.30 5.46 3.88
CA SER A 128 -14.69 5.88 3.68
C SER A 128 -15.28 6.52 4.94
N SER A 129 -14.73 6.26 6.11
CA SER A 129 -15.15 6.87 7.39
C SER A 129 -15.00 8.39 7.42
N VAL A 130 -14.21 8.97 6.49
CA VAL A 130 -14.09 10.45 6.39
C VAL A 130 -15.41 11.15 6.07
N TYR A 131 -16.38 10.45 5.48
CA TYR A 131 -17.70 11.01 5.18
C TYR A 131 -18.64 11.01 6.39
N GLY A 132 -18.35 10.22 7.43
CA GLY A 132 -19.22 10.06 8.60
C GLY A 132 -20.54 9.36 8.26
N ILE A 133 -21.57 9.63 9.06
CA ILE A 133 -22.92 9.09 8.84
C ILE A 133 -23.66 9.94 7.81
N LYS A 134 -24.13 9.31 6.73
CA LYS A 134 -24.92 9.93 5.68
C LYS A 134 -26.28 9.23 5.58
N SER A 135 -27.31 10.01 5.23
CA SER A 135 -28.66 9.49 4.94
C SER A 135 -28.79 9.01 3.48
N GLU A 136 -27.91 9.46 2.62
CA GLU A 136 -27.88 9.14 1.19
C GLU A 136 -27.32 7.74 0.96
N THR A 137 -27.90 7.03 0.00
CA THR A 137 -27.48 5.65 -0.32
C THR A 137 -26.22 5.57 -1.19
N ASN A 138 -25.92 6.63 -1.93
CA ASN A 138 -24.75 6.72 -2.78
C ASN A 138 -23.90 7.91 -2.36
N VAL A 139 -22.78 7.64 -1.70
CA VAL A 139 -21.81 8.65 -1.25
C VAL A 139 -20.61 8.60 -2.18
N ASP A 140 -20.23 9.76 -2.72
CA ASP A 140 -19.06 9.95 -3.59
C ASP A 140 -18.17 11.10 -3.09
N GLU A 141 -17.13 11.42 -3.83
CA GLU A 141 -16.12 12.41 -3.46
C GLU A 141 -16.63 13.86 -3.44
N THR A 142 -17.89 14.12 -3.84
CA THR A 142 -18.53 15.45 -3.78
C THR A 142 -19.14 15.75 -2.41
N PHE A 143 -19.29 14.72 -1.57
CA PHE A 143 -19.87 14.87 -0.25
C PHE A 143 -18.93 15.55 0.75
N SER A 144 -19.53 16.26 1.70
CA SER A 144 -18.79 16.90 2.79
C SER A 144 -18.12 15.86 3.70
N LEU A 145 -16.88 16.13 4.12
CA LEU A 145 -16.16 15.29 5.07
C LEU A 145 -16.60 15.63 6.48
N GLN A 146 -17.06 14.64 7.23
CA GLN A 146 -17.57 14.75 8.60
C GLN A 146 -17.19 13.47 9.37
N PRO A 147 -15.89 13.20 9.57
CA PRO A 147 -15.46 12.00 10.31
C PRO A 147 -16.03 12.03 11.74
N LEU A 148 -16.32 10.84 12.29
CA LEU A 148 -16.80 10.67 13.65
C LEU A 148 -15.68 10.87 14.67
#